data_7debd89681cebeb7813b387069e8c7ed
#
_entry.id   7debd89681cebeb7813b387069e8c7ed
#
_cell.length_a   1.000
_cell.length_b   1.000
_cell.length_c   1.000
_cell.angle_alpha   90.00
_cell.angle_beta   90.00
_cell.angle_gamma   90.00
#
_symmetry.space_group_name_H-M   'P 1'
#
loop_
_entity.id
_entity.type
_entity.pdbx_description
1 polymer ?
#
loop_
_entity_poly.entity_id
_entity_poly.type
_entity_poly.pdbx_seq_one_letter_code
_entity_poly.pdbx_strand_id
1 'polypeptide(L)'
;MKVDLKQVEEAAKELYIRALKLLPPDVKEGFARLDAAERNPLAKKVLGTMIRNIAVAEATDNLTCQDTGLPIYYVTIGRDVEVHGADLEAAIRRGCARATLEHPLRSSVVHPITRVNDHTSCGIRMPAIHFAFSERPEELLIQMIPKGSGSENNSWLRMALPAEGVDAIKAFVVDCVIEAGGKTCPPTIVGVGVGGSADLCVALAKSAAVRPLGSRCEDPEGAKLEAELTRAVNQLGVGPQGLGGDSTAFAVHVELAATHITMNPVAVNMQCHAARRASATFTPKGVTYGF
;
A
#
# COMPACT_ATOMS: atom_id res chain seq x y z
N MET A 1 17.24 -22.30 6.47
CA MET A 1 15.92 -22.66 7.05
C MET A 1 15.05 -23.27 5.97
N LYS A 2 14.49 -24.47 6.20
CA LYS A 2 13.51 -25.07 5.27
C LYS A 2 12.10 -24.55 5.58
N VAL A 3 11.39 -24.09 4.56
CA VAL A 3 10.07 -23.48 4.71
C VAL A 3 8.97 -24.57 4.70
N ASP A 4 8.07 -24.53 5.67
CA ASP A 4 6.84 -25.34 5.67
C ASP A 4 5.74 -24.62 4.86
N LEU A 5 5.43 -25.17 3.70
CA LEU A 5 4.43 -24.60 2.78
C LEU A 5 3.00 -24.62 3.35
N LYS A 6 2.66 -25.48 4.30
CA LYS A 6 1.36 -25.45 4.98
C LYS A 6 1.26 -24.23 5.91
N GLN A 7 2.36 -23.91 6.59
CA GLN A 7 2.42 -22.69 7.39
C GLN A 7 2.38 -21.42 6.52
N VAL A 8 2.99 -21.44 5.33
CA VAL A 8 2.89 -20.35 4.38
C VAL A 8 1.45 -20.15 3.90
N GLU A 9 0.75 -21.22 3.55
CA GLU A 9 -0.65 -21.16 3.14
C GLU A 9 -1.53 -20.57 4.26
N GLU A 10 -1.38 -21.03 5.49
CA GLU A 10 -2.13 -20.50 6.63
C GLU A 10 -1.77 -19.03 6.91
N ALA A 11 -0.49 -18.67 6.85
CA ALA A 11 -0.06 -17.29 7.01
C ALA A 11 -0.62 -16.38 5.92
N ALA A 12 -0.59 -16.79 4.67
CA ALA A 12 -1.16 -16.00 3.56
C ALA A 12 -2.66 -15.74 3.75
N LYS A 13 -3.40 -16.74 4.25
CA LYS A 13 -4.82 -16.58 4.63
C LYS A 13 -4.98 -15.58 5.77
N GLU A 14 -4.27 -15.80 6.87
CA GLU A 14 -4.36 -14.97 8.07
C GLU A 14 -3.98 -13.52 7.79
N LEU A 15 -2.95 -13.27 7.00
CA LEU A 15 -2.51 -11.94 6.63
C LEU A 15 -3.60 -11.15 5.87
N TYR A 16 -4.33 -11.81 4.97
CA TYR A 16 -5.41 -11.16 4.22
C TYR A 16 -6.54 -10.73 5.16
N ILE A 17 -6.95 -11.63 6.05
CA ILE A 17 -8.00 -11.37 7.04
C ILE A 17 -7.56 -10.27 8.01
N ARG A 18 -6.35 -10.38 8.55
CA ARG A 18 -5.77 -9.43 9.50
C ARG A 18 -5.68 -8.02 8.91
N ALA A 19 -5.17 -7.89 7.68
CA ALA A 19 -5.06 -6.61 7.01
C ALA A 19 -6.41 -5.93 6.77
N LEU A 20 -7.51 -6.68 6.69
CA LEU A 20 -8.85 -6.14 6.47
C LEU A 20 -9.58 -5.76 7.76
N LYS A 21 -9.23 -6.38 8.87
CA LYS A 21 -9.89 -6.18 10.17
C LYS A 21 -9.14 -5.20 11.08
N LEU A 22 -7.82 -5.19 11.03
CA LEU A 22 -6.98 -4.41 11.94
C LEU A 22 -6.21 -3.34 11.17
N LEU A 23 -6.21 -2.12 11.67
CA LEU A 23 -5.34 -1.08 11.15
C LEU A 23 -3.95 -1.13 11.79
N PRO A 24 -2.89 -0.88 10.99
CA PRO A 24 -1.55 -0.74 11.53
C PRO A 24 -1.45 0.39 12.58
N PRO A 25 -0.65 0.23 13.64
CA PRO A 25 -0.51 1.23 14.70
C PRO A 25 -0.08 2.61 14.20
N ASP A 26 0.87 2.67 13.27
CA ASP A 26 1.35 3.92 12.66
C ASP A 26 0.26 4.68 11.91
N VAL A 27 -0.71 3.97 11.31
CA VAL A 27 -1.87 4.59 10.64
C VAL A 27 -2.82 5.19 11.68
N LYS A 28 -3.05 4.49 12.80
CA LYS A 28 -3.85 5.03 13.92
C LYS A 28 -3.21 6.28 14.53
N GLU A 29 -1.89 6.27 14.72
CA GLU A 29 -1.11 7.44 15.15
C GLU A 29 -1.18 8.57 14.11
N GLY A 30 -1.16 8.23 12.82
CA GLY A 30 -1.37 9.17 11.72
C GLY A 30 -2.73 9.88 11.82
N PHE A 31 -3.80 9.15 12.08
CA PHE A 31 -5.12 9.71 12.32
C PHE A 31 -5.16 10.64 13.53
N ALA A 32 -4.59 10.23 14.66
CA ALA A 32 -4.54 11.05 15.86
C ALA A 32 -3.78 12.36 15.62
N ARG A 33 -2.67 12.31 14.88
CA ARG A 33 -1.91 13.49 14.49
C ARG A 33 -2.71 14.44 13.60
N LEU A 34 -3.41 13.91 12.57
CA LEU A 34 -4.20 14.73 11.67
C LEU A 34 -5.41 15.35 12.38
N ASP A 35 -6.13 14.57 13.23
CA ASP A 35 -7.27 15.09 14.00
C ASP A 35 -6.87 16.21 14.95
N ALA A 36 -5.70 16.10 15.57
CA ALA A 36 -5.17 17.15 16.44
C ALA A 36 -4.79 18.42 15.68
N ALA A 37 -4.30 18.30 14.44
CA ALA A 37 -3.84 19.41 13.62
C ALA A 37 -4.96 20.04 12.75
N GLU A 38 -6.06 19.33 12.50
CA GLU A 38 -7.15 19.79 11.63
C GLU A 38 -7.85 21.01 12.21
N ARG A 39 -8.03 22.05 11.39
CA ARG A 39 -8.66 23.32 11.80
C ARG A 39 -10.08 23.47 11.27
N ASN A 40 -10.42 22.77 10.18
CA ASN A 40 -11.76 22.82 9.61
C ASN A 40 -12.74 21.98 10.45
N PRO A 41 -13.83 22.57 11.00
CA PRO A 41 -14.76 21.84 11.87
C PRO A 41 -15.46 20.67 11.17
N LEU A 42 -15.77 20.77 9.89
CA LEU A 42 -16.37 19.68 9.11
C LEU A 42 -15.38 18.54 8.91
N ALA A 43 -14.16 18.85 8.47
CA ALA A 43 -13.09 17.87 8.31
C ALA A 43 -12.80 17.13 9.62
N LYS A 44 -12.79 17.83 10.75
CA LYS A 44 -12.62 17.24 12.08
C LYS A 44 -13.74 16.24 12.42
N LYS A 45 -14.99 16.54 12.08
CA LYS A 45 -16.11 15.59 12.25
C LYS A 45 -15.95 14.36 11.38
N VAL A 46 -15.48 14.54 10.14
CA VAL A 46 -15.21 13.43 9.20
C VAL A 46 -14.11 12.54 9.74
N LEU A 47 -12.95 13.10 10.16
CA LEU A 47 -11.85 12.35 10.78
C LEU A 47 -12.33 11.59 12.03
N GLY A 48 -13.07 12.23 12.93
CA GLY A 48 -13.63 11.59 14.12
C GLY A 48 -14.59 10.44 13.79
N THR A 49 -15.33 10.53 12.67
CA THR A 49 -16.19 9.44 12.20
C THR A 49 -15.35 8.28 11.64
N MET A 50 -14.28 8.57 10.90
CA MET A 50 -13.35 7.55 10.38
C MET A 50 -12.64 6.81 11.52
N ILE A 51 -12.15 7.53 12.52
CA ILE A 51 -11.51 6.96 13.72
C ILE A 51 -12.50 6.05 14.46
N ARG A 52 -13.75 6.49 14.61
CA ARG A 52 -14.80 5.69 15.25
C ARG A 52 -15.14 4.44 14.45
N ASN A 53 -15.19 4.53 13.11
CA ASN A 53 -15.41 3.36 12.25
C ASN A 53 -14.31 2.30 12.46
N ILE A 54 -13.06 2.72 12.55
CA ILE A 54 -11.92 1.83 12.83
C ILE A 54 -12.12 1.13 14.18
N ALA A 55 -12.39 1.91 15.24
CA ALA A 55 -12.59 1.37 16.59
C ALA A 55 -13.76 0.38 16.67
N VAL A 56 -14.87 0.66 15.99
CA VAL A 56 -16.04 -0.23 15.94
C VAL A 56 -15.70 -1.51 15.18
N ALA A 57 -15.05 -1.41 14.02
CA ALA A 57 -14.68 -2.57 13.22
C ALA A 57 -13.78 -3.52 14.01
N GLU A 58 -12.76 -3.00 14.69
CA GLU A 58 -11.85 -3.81 15.52
C GLU A 58 -12.56 -4.42 16.75
N ALA A 59 -13.40 -3.65 17.43
CA ALA A 59 -14.13 -4.13 18.62
C ALA A 59 -15.18 -5.21 18.31
N THR A 60 -15.71 -5.23 17.09
CA THR A 60 -16.74 -6.18 16.64
C THR A 60 -16.21 -7.25 15.68
N ASP A 61 -14.89 -7.33 15.51
CA ASP A 61 -14.22 -8.26 14.59
C ASP A 61 -14.74 -8.17 13.14
N ASN A 62 -15.11 -6.97 12.69
CA ASN A 62 -15.63 -6.70 11.37
C ASN A 62 -14.56 -6.11 10.42
N LEU A 63 -14.88 -6.12 9.12
CA LEU A 63 -14.04 -5.47 8.11
C LEU A 63 -14.11 -3.95 8.27
N THR A 64 -12.96 -3.28 8.17
CA THR A 64 -12.86 -1.82 8.25
C THR A 64 -13.53 -1.13 7.05
N CYS A 65 -13.58 -1.80 5.89
CA CYS A 65 -14.14 -1.30 4.65
C CYS A 65 -14.74 -2.44 3.83
N GLN A 66 -15.83 -2.16 3.08
CA GLN A 66 -16.48 -3.11 2.17
C GLN A 66 -15.60 -3.48 0.96
N ASP A 67 -14.63 -2.65 0.57
CA ASP A 67 -13.66 -3.00 -0.47
C ASP A 67 -12.57 -3.86 0.13
N THR A 68 -12.56 -5.15 -0.19
CA THR A 68 -11.54 -6.10 0.23
C THR A 68 -10.27 -6.03 -0.60
N GLY A 69 -10.27 -5.20 -1.65
CA GLY A 69 -9.11 -4.84 -2.44
C GLY A 69 -8.56 -5.95 -3.35
N LEU A 70 -7.58 -5.58 -4.14
CA LEU A 70 -6.73 -6.52 -4.88
C LEU A 70 -5.68 -7.11 -3.93
N PRO A 71 -5.57 -8.43 -3.80
CA PRO A 71 -4.54 -9.05 -2.95
C PRO A 71 -3.16 -8.93 -3.61
N ILE A 72 -2.25 -8.27 -2.91
CA ILE A 72 -0.85 -8.11 -3.31
C ILE A 72 0.03 -8.65 -2.19
N TYR A 73 0.94 -9.57 -2.51
CA TYR A 73 1.92 -10.10 -1.57
C TYR A 73 3.33 -9.67 -1.99
N TYR A 74 4.09 -9.15 -1.04
CA TYR A 74 5.52 -8.94 -1.16
C TYR A 74 6.23 -10.01 -0.33
N VAL A 75 7.12 -10.75 -0.96
CA VAL A 75 7.81 -11.90 -0.36
C VAL A 75 9.31 -11.64 -0.43
N THR A 76 9.93 -11.47 0.73
CA THR A 76 11.38 -11.30 0.85
C THR A 76 12.00 -12.59 1.36
N ILE A 77 12.88 -13.18 0.56
CA ILE A 77 13.53 -14.46 0.83
C ILE A 77 14.96 -14.19 1.31
N GLY A 78 15.26 -14.60 2.51
CA GLY A 78 16.59 -14.51 3.10
C GLY A 78 17.57 -15.49 2.47
N ARG A 79 18.87 -15.18 2.58
CA ARG A 79 19.96 -15.91 1.91
C ARG A 79 19.96 -17.42 2.15
N ASP A 80 19.68 -17.85 3.39
CA ASP A 80 19.77 -19.27 3.79
C ASP A 80 18.38 -19.93 3.89
N VAL A 81 17.38 -19.39 3.18
CA VAL A 81 16.04 -19.96 3.10
C VAL A 81 15.93 -20.91 1.92
N GLU A 82 15.57 -22.16 2.23
CA GLU A 82 15.36 -23.21 1.23
C GLU A 82 13.86 -23.32 0.91
N VAL A 83 13.48 -22.94 -0.28
CA VAL A 83 12.10 -23.05 -0.78
C VAL A 83 12.07 -23.17 -2.30
N HIS A 84 11.13 -23.96 -2.81
CA HIS A 84 10.81 -23.99 -4.24
C HIS A 84 9.87 -22.81 -4.57
N GLY A 85 10.31 -21.93 -5.46
CA GLY A 85 9.56 -20.70 -5.76
C GLY A 85 8.14 -20.95 -6.27
N ALA A 86 7.94 -21.91 -7.17
CA ALA A 86 6.63 -22.28 -7.68
C ALA A 86 5.69 -22.83 -6.59
N ASP A 87 6.23 -23.62 -5.66
CA ASP A 87 5.44 -24.18 -4.55
C ASP A 87 5.09 -23.10 -3.52
N LEU A 88 6.00 -22.15 -3.29
CA LEU A 88 5.76 -20.98 -2.44
C LEU A 88 4.64 -20.13 -3.01
N GLU A 89 4.69 -19.81 -4.31
CA GLU A 89 3.62 -19.07 -5.01
C GLU A 89 2.28 -19.80 -4.92
N ALA A 90 2.27 -21.13 -5.16
CA ALA A 90 1.06 -21.94 -5.08
C ALA A 90 0.46 -21.95 -3.66
N ALA A 91 1.29 -22.03 -2.61
CA ALA A 91 0.84 -21.97 -1.22
C ALA A 91 0.19 -20.61 -0.89
N ILE A 92 0.81 -19.50 -1.31
CA ILE A 92 0.24 -18.15 -1.13
C ILE A 92 -1.10 -18.02 -1.86
N ARG A 93 -1.21 -18.51 -3.10
CA ARG A 93 -2.47 -18.49 -3.87
C ARG A 93 -3.58 -19.28 -3.18
N ARG A 94 -3.29 -20.47 -2.64
CA ARG A 94 -4.27 -21.26 -1.88
C ARG A 94 -4.70 -20.53 -0.60
N GLY A 95 -3.77 -19.94 0.14
CA GLY A 95 -4.06 -19.15 1.34
C GLY A 95 -4.96 -17.96 1.02
N CYS A 96 -4.68 -17.23 -0.06
CA CYS A 96 -5.51 -16.12 -0.54
C CYS A 96 -6.95 -16.58 -0.88
N ALA A 97 -7.11 -17.68 -1.61
CA ALA A 97 -8.41 -18.23 -1.95
C ALA A 97 -9.18 -18.67 -0.69
N ARG A 98 -8.53 -19.37 0.23
CA ARG A 98 -9.10 -19.79 1.51
C ARG A 98 -9.56 -18.61 2.35
N ALA A 99 -8.80 -17.52 2.41
CA ALA A 99 -9.22 -16.31 3.12
C ALA A 99 -10.58 -15.82 2.62
N THR A 100 -10.82 -15.84 1.31
CA THR A 100 -12.08 -15.37 0.71
C THR A 100 -13.22 -16.37 0.91
N LEU A 101 -12.94 -17.68 0.84
CA LEU A 101 -13.97 -18.73 0.94
C LEU A 101 -14.38 -19.03 2.39
N GLU A 102 -13.45 -18.94 3.35
CA GLU A 102 -13.67 -19.27 4.77
C GLU A 102 -14.14 -18.07 5.60
N HIS A 103 -13.97 -16.84 5.10
CA HIS A 103 -14.43 -15.61 5.72
C HIS A 103 -15.40 -14.87 4.78
N PRO A 104 -16.29 -14.00 5.30
CA PRO A 104 -17.24 -13.25 4.49
C PRO A 104 -16.56 -12.09 3.73
N LEU A 105 -15.46 -12.39 3.03
CA LEU A 105 -14.79 -11.43 2.17
C LEU A 105 -15.51 -11.34 0.82
N ARG A 106 -15.65 -10.12 0.32
CA ARG A 106 -16.15 -9.88 -1.03
C ARG A 106 -15.00 -10.03 -2.02
N SER A 107 -15.04 -11.06 -2.88
CA SER A 107 -14.07 -11.18 -3.98
C SER A 107 -14.19 -9.98 -4.93
N SER A 108 -13.09 -9.24 -5.10
CA SER A 108 -13.01 -8.08 -6.00
C SER A 108 -12.20 -8.38 -7.27
N VAL A 109 -11.70 -9.61 -7.42
CA VAL A 109 -10.93 -10.06 -8.59
C VAL A 109 -11.86 -10.65 -9.63
N VAL A 110 -11.76 -10.16 -10.85
CA VAL A 110 -12.59 -10.60 -11.99
C VAL A 110 -11.73 -10.78 -13.23
N HIS A 111 -12.21 -11.58 -14.18
CA HIS A 111 -11.55 -11.67 -15.47
C HIS A 111 -11.60 -10.32 -16.20
N PRO A 112 -10.48 -9.78 -16.74
CA PRO A 112 -10.40 -8.39 -17.19
C PRO A 112 -11.31 -8.06 -18.39
N ILE A 113 -11.62 -9.04 -19.22
CA ILE A 113 -12.46 -8.87 -20.41
C ILE A 113 -13.90 -9.30 -20.13
N THR A 114 -14.11 -10.54 -19.68
CA THR A 114 -15.46 -11.12 -19.51
C THR A 114 -16.16 -10.66 -18.22
N ARG A 115 -15.41 -10.09 -17.28
CA ARG A 115 -15.86 -9.65 -15.95
C ARG A 115 -16.40 -10.78 -15.05
N VAL A 116 -16.19 -12.03 -15.43
CA VAL A 116 -16.55 -13.18 -14.60
C VAL A 116 -15.75 -13.18 -13.31
N ASN A 117 -16.42 -13.38 -12.18
CA ASN A 117 -15.85 -13.48 -10.86
C ASN A 117 -15.96 -14.93 -10.39
N ASP A 118 -14.85 -15.56 -10.03
CA ASP A 118 -14.82 -16.92 -9.48
C ASP A 118 -14.99 -16.96 -7.95
N HIS A 119 -15.15 -15.78 -7.33
CA HIS A 119 -15.39 -15.61 -5.90
C HIS A 119 -14.25 -16.08 -4.97
N THR A 120 -13.04 -16.23 -5.47
CA THR A 120 -11.87 -16.69 -4.70
C THR A 120 -10.85 -15.60 -4.39
N SER A 121 -11.03 -14.38 -4.93
CA SER A 121 -10.00 -13.32 -4.97
C SER A 121 -8.71 -13.74 -5.68
N CYS A 122 -8.74 -14.83 -6.43
CA CYS A 122 -7.67 -15.29 -7.29
C CYS A 122 -8.11 -15.20 -8.77
N GLY A 123 -7.18 -15.37 -9.69
CA GLY A 123 -7.45 -15.34 -11.11
C GLY A 123 -6.15 -15.33 -11.91
N ILE A 124 -6.23 -14.95 -13.19
CA ILE A 124 -5.04 -14.86 -14.06
C ILE A 124 -4.05 -13.87 -13.43
N ARG A 125 -2.88 -14.36 -13.03
CA ARG A 125 -1.80 -13.60 -12.37
C ARG A 125 -2.22 -12.88 -11.06
N MET A 126 -3.34 -13.26 -10.45
CA MET A 126 -3.78 -12.76 -9.16
C MET A 126 -3.93 -13.91 -8.14
N PRO A 127 -3.51 -13.69 -6.88
CA PRO A 127 -2.93 -12.48 -6.29
C PRO A 127 -1.63 -12.08 -6.98
N ALA A 128 -1.31 -10.78 -7.00
CA ALA A 128 0.00 -10.32 -7.42
C ALA A 128 1.02 -10.70 -6.35
N ILE A 129 2.11 -11.35 -6.75
CA ILE A 129 3.17 -11.79 -5.83
C ILE A 129 4.50 -11.24 -6.35
N HIS A 130 5.14 -10.41 -5.53
CA HIS A 130 6.43 -9.80 -5.83
C HIS A 130 7.50 -10.44 -4.96
N PHE A 131 8.55 -10.95 -5.58
CA PHE A 131 9.67 -11.57 -4.86
C PHE A 131 10.86 -10.62 -4.80
N ALA A 132 11.50 -10.59 -3.63
CA ALA A 132 12.76 -9.93 -3.36
C ALA A 132 13.67 -10.86 -2.55
N PHE A 133 14.96 -10.56 -2.55
CA PHE A 133 15.96 -11.30 -1.79
C PHE A 133 16.63 -10.38 -0.78
N SER A 134 17.04 -10.94 0.36
CA SER A 134 17.76 -10.22 1.39
C SER A 134 18.96 -11.01 1.93
N GLU A 135 19.93 -10.29 2.46
CA GLU A 135 21.10 -10.87 3.14
C GLU A 135 20.79 -11.42 4.53
N ARG A 136 19.58 -11.21 5.05
CA ARG A 136 19.17 -11.77 6.34
C ARG A 136 19.16 -13.29 6.27
N PRO A 137 19.96 -13.97 7.09
CA PRO A 137 19.94 -15.42 7.09
C PRO A 137 18.62 -15.94 7.67
N GLU A 138 18.14 -17.07 7.15
CA GLU A 138 17.03 -17.84 7.70
C GLU A 138 15.75 -17.04 8.02
N GLU A 139 15.46 -15.97 7.26
CA GLU A 139 14.25 -15.18 7.40
C GLU A 139 13.45 -15.15 6.09
N LEU A 140 12.18 -15.56 6.15
CA LEU A 140 11.22 -15.34 5.08
C LEU A 140 10.17 -14.34 5.58
N LEU A 141 10.07 -13.19 4.93
CA LEU A 141 9.05 -12.18 5.21
C LEU A 141 7.97 -12.22 4.14
N ILE A 142 6.71 -12.31 4.55
CA ILE A 142 5.55 -12.19 3.67
C ILE A 142 4.73 -10.99 4.16
N GLN A 143 4.53 -10.00 3.30
CA GLN A 143 3.64 -8.88 3.55
C GLN A 143 2.45 -8.95 2.61
N MET A 144 1.27 -8.71 3.12
CA MET A 144 0.02 -8.69 2.37
C MET A 144 -0.59 -7.31 2.41
N ILE A 145 -0.98 -6.81 1.24
CA ILE A 145 -1.59 -5.50 1.05
C ILE A 145 -2.86 -5.67 0.22
N PRO A 146 -4.04 -5.51 0.84
CA PRO A 146 -5.31 -5.50 0.12
C PRO A 146 -5.52 -4.12 -0.50
N LYS A 147 -5.08 -3.93 -1.73
CA LYS A 147 -5.06 -2.63 -2.41
C LYS A 147 -6.45 -2.24 -2.90
N GLY A 148 -7.02 -1.20 -2.31
CA GLY A 148 -8.35 -0.70 -2.66
C GLY A 148 -8.43 -0.15 -4.08
N SER A 149 -9.54 -0.42 -4.79
CA SER A 149 -9.73 -0.02 -6.20
C SER A 149 -9.75 1.49 -6.39
N GLY A 150 -10.39 2.25 -5.50
CA GLY A 150 -10.41 3.71 -5.58
C GLY A 150 -9.03 4.33 -5.58
N SER A 151 -8.13 3.80 -4.75
CA SER A 151 -6.74 4.26 -4.70
C SER A 151 -5.88 3.68 -5.84
N GLU A 152 -6.11 2.44 -6.27
CA GLU A 152 -5.36 1.82 -7.37
C GLU A 152 -5.70 2.44 -8.73
N ASN A 153 -6.92 2.85 -8.97
CA ASN A 153 -7.33 3.56 -10.18
C ASN A 153 -6.67 4.95 -10.31
N ASN A 154 -6.10 5.47 -9.22
CA ASN A 154 -5.39 6.74 -9.20
C ASN A 154 -3.88 6.46 -9.23
N SER A 155 -3.41 6.09 -10.42
CA SER A 155 -2.02 5.78 -10.73
C SER A 155 -1.62 6.45 -12.03
N TRP A 156 -0.47 7.12 -12.05
CA TRP A 156 0.01 7.88 -13.18
C TRP A 156 1.49 7.63 -13.43
N LEU A 157 1.89 7.73 -14.68
CA LEU A 157 3.29 7.73 -15.11
C LEU A 157 3.47 8.90 -16.10
N ARG A 158 4.52 9.69 -15.86
CA ARG A 158 5.02 10.71 -16.80
C ARG A 158 6.48 10.42 -17.12
N MET A 159 6.82 10.40 -18.40
CA MET A 159 8.21 10.39 -18.85
C MET A 159 8.67 11.85 -18.96
N ALA A 160 9.16 12.41 -17.83
CA ALA A 160 9.66 13.78 -17.80
C ALA A 160 11.04 13.89 -18.46
N LEU A 161 11.36 15.08 -18.91
CA LEU A 161 12.70 15.39 -19.43
C LEU A 161 13.62 15.83 -18.28
N PRO A 162 14.90 15.45 -18.27
CA PRO A 162 15.85 15.89 -17.25
C PRO A 162 15.94 17.42 -17.10
N ALA A 163 15.79 18.15 -18.20
CA ALA A 163 15.83 19.61 -18.20
C ALA A 163 14.67 20.28 -17.48
N GLU A 164 13.56 19.57 -17.24
CA GLU A 164 12.41 20.08 -16.47
C GLU A 164 12.68 20.15 -14.97
N GLY A 165 13.68 19.41 -14.49
CA GLY A 165 14.15 19.45 -13.10
C GLY A 165 13.15 18.94 -12.06
N VAL A 166 13.46 19.17 -10.78
CA VAL A 166 12.67 18.71 -9.64
C VAL A 166 11.32 19.43 -9.53
N ASP A 167 11.19 20.64 -10.03
CA ASP A 167 9.94 21.39 -9.96
C ASP A 167 8.85 20.76 -10.84
N ALA A 168 9.22 20.18 -11.98
CA ALA A 168 8.28 19.42 -12.79
C ALA A 168 7.80 18.13 -12.08
N ILE A 169 8.66 17.47 -11.29
CA ILE A 169 8.28 16.34 -10.44
C ILE A 169 7.23 16.79 -9.42
N LYS A 170 7.50 17.89 -8.73
CA LYS A 170 6.58 18.43 -7.70
C LYS A 170 5.23 18.83 -8.32
N ALA A 171 5.25 19.55 -9.44
CA ALA A 171 4.03 19.95 -10.15
C ALA A 171 3.21 18.71 -10.55
N PHE A 172 3.84 17.69 -11.13
CA PHE A 172 3.15 16.48 -11.55
C PHE A 172 2.50 15.75 -10.38
N VAL A 173 3.19 15.61 -9.23
CA VAL A 173 2.62 14.98 -8.03
C VAL A 173 1.41 15.76 -7.51
N VAL A 174 1.50 17.09 -7.47
CA VAL A 174 0.41 17.96 -7.05
C VAL A 174 -0.80 17.82 -7.99
N ASP A 175 -0.57 17.84 -9.30
CA ASP A 175 -1.62 17.64 -10.31
C ASP A 175 -2.32 16.29 -10.15
N CYS A 176 -1.58 15.21 -9.91
CA CYS A 176 -2.15 13.89 -9.64
C CYS A 176 -3.04 13.89 -8.39
N VAL A 177 -2.65 14.57 -7.32
CA VAL A 177 -3.46 14.66 -6.09
C VAL A 177 -4.73 15.49 -6.33
N ILE A 178 -4.65 16.57 -7.08
CA ILE A 178 -5.82 17.38 -7.47
C ILE A 178 -6.79 16.55 -8.31
N GLU A 179 -6.28 15.84 -9.32
CA GLU A 179 -7.09 14.97 -10.18
C GLU A 179 -7.74 13.81 -9.38
N ALA A 180 -7.00 13.23 -8.44
CA ALA A 180 -7.50 12.19 -7.54
C ALA A 180 -8.65 12.70 -6.66
N GLY A 181 -8.48 13.88 -6.07
CA GLY A 181 -9.48 14.49 -5.17
C GLY A 181 -9.97 13.50 -4.11
N GLY A 182 -11.28 13.40 -3.95
CA GLY A 182 -11.93 12.47 -3.00
C GLY A 182 -11.96 10.99 -3.42
N LYS A 183 -11.62 10.67 -4.68
CA LYS A 183 -11.73 9.30 -5.23
C LYS A 183 -10.86 8.26 -4.50
N THR A 184 -9.79 8.69 -3.86
CA THR A 184 -8.86 7.83 -3.11
C THR A 184 -9.25 7.61 -1.66
N CYS A 185 -10.37 8.19 -1.21
CA CYS A 185 -10.77 8.21 0.21
C CYS A 185 -9.66 8.80 1.10
N PRO A 186 -9.30 10.09 0.96
CA PRO A 186 -8.29 10.73 1.81
C PRO A 186 -8.71 10.75 3.31
N PRO A 187 -7.74 10.88 4.23
CA PRO A 187 -6.31 11.17 4.02
C PRO A 187 -5.58 10.02 3.34
N THR A 188 -4.76 10.34 2.34
CA THR A 188 -4.04 9.33 1.55
C THR A 188 -2.58 9.19 2.00
N ILE A 189 -1.92 8.08 1.59
CA ILE A 189 -0.48 8.06 1.42
C ILE A 189 -0.22 8.19 -0.07
N VAL A 190 0.56 9.17 -0.46
CA VAL A 190 0.96 9.38 -1.84
C VAL A 190 2.32 8.75 -2.06
N GLY A 191 2.38 7.69 -2.84
CA GLY A 191 3.64 7.06 -3.24
C GLY A 191 4.14 7.65 -4.55
N VAL A 192 5.39 8.05 -4.57
CA VAL A 192 6.07 8.64 -5.72
C VAL A 192 7.29 7.79 -6.06
N GLY A 193 7.37 7.33 -7.30
CA GLY A 193 8.57 6.72 -7.86
C GLY A 193 9.26 7.73 -8.77
N VAL A 194 10.58 7.82 -8.70
CA VAL A 194 11.38 8.68 -9.58
C VAL A 194 12.57 7.92 -10.11
N GLY A 195 12.74 7.96 -11.42
CA GLY A 195 13.84 7.28 -12.09
C GLY A 195 13.56 5.83 -12.47
N GLY A 196 14.60 5.08 -12.78
CA GLY A 196 14.52 3.73 -13.32
C GLY A 196 14.00 3.67 -14.76
N SER A 197 13.47 2.51 -15.15
CA SER A 197 12.63 2.31 -16.34
C SER A 197 11.16 2.63 -16.02
N ALA A 198 10.33 2.74 -17.03
CA ALA A 198 8.91 3.08 -16.86
C ALA A 198 8.17 2.10 -15.92
N ASP A 199 8.38 0.81 -16.07
CA ASP A 199 7.81 -0.25 -15.23
C ASP A 199 8.36 -0.21 -13.80
N LEU A 200 9.69 -0.02 -13.64
CA LEU A 200 10.31 0.12 -12.32
C LEU A 200 9.80 1.37 -11.60
N CYS A 201 9.66 2.49 -12.30
CA CYS A 201 9.15 3.73 -11.75
C CYS A 201 7.75 3.55 -11.15
N VAL A 202 6.84 2.86 -11.86
CA VAL A 202 5.51 2.54 -11.36
C VAL A 202 5.56 1.59 -10.17
N ALA A 203 6.44 0.58 -10.19
CA ALA A 203 6.64 -0.32 -9.06
C ALA A 203 7.18 0.41 -7.82
N LEU A 204 8.11 1.35 -8.00
CA LEU A 204 8.63 2.21 -6.92
C LEU A 204 7.52 3.07 -6.30
N ALA A 205 6.68 3.71 -7.13
CA ALA A 205 5.56 4.50 -6.62
C ALA A 205 4.60 3.65 -5.77
N LYS A 206 4.32 2.41 -6.20
CA LYS A 206 3.49 1.48 -5.42
C LYS A 206 4.17 1.06 -4.12
N SER A 207 5.45 0.75 -4.14
CA SER A 207 6.22 0.43 -2.92
C SER A 207 6.24 1.60 -1.95
N ALA A 208 6.44 2.82 -2.44
CA ALA A 208 6.38 4.04 -1.63
C ALA A 208 5.00 4.22 -0.97
N ALA A 209 3.91 4.00 -1.72
CA ALA A 209 2.54 4.16 -1.21
C ALA A 209 2.19 3.21 -0.05
N VAL A 210 2.89 2.08 0.07
CA VAL A 210 2.61 1.05 1.10
C VAL A 210 3.64 1.00 2.22
N ARG A 211 4.63 1.88 2.20
CA ARG A 211 5.60 2.04 3.29
C ARG A 211 4.90 2.42 4.60
N PRO A 212 5.43 2.01 5.76
CA PRO A 212 4.96 2.46 7.06
C PRO A 212 5.00 3.98 7.20
N LEU A 213 3.98 4.56 7.83
CA LEU A 213 3.99 5.98 8.18
C LEU A 213 5.12 6.27 9.19
N GLY A 214 5.79 7.40 8.98
CA GLY A 214 6.97 7.77 9.77
C GLY A 214 8.29 7.28 9.18
N SER A 215 8.28 6.34 8.22
CA SER A 215 9.48 6.01 7.44
C SER A 215 9.85 7.17 6.50
N ARG A 216 11.11 7.23 6.12
CA ARG A 216 11.64 8.24 5.20
C ARG A 216 12.45 7.58 4.10
N CYS A 217 12.57 8.25 2.97
CA CYS A 217 13.51 7.88 1.92
C CYS A 217 14.93 7.83 2.50
N GLU A 218 15.70 6.81 2.13
CA GLU A 218 17.10 6.68 2.59
C GLU A 218 18.00 7.74 1.96
N ASP A 219 17.65 8.16 0.73
CA ASP A 219 18.36 9.24 0.04
C ASP A 219 17.94 10.61 0.61
N PRO A 220 18.89 11.48 0.99
CA PRO A 220 18.60 12.79 1.59
C PRO A 220 17.76 13.73 0.71
N GLU A 221 17.97 13.72 -0.61
CA GLU A 221 17.18 14.54 -1.54
C GLU A 221 15.76 13.98 -1.68
N GLY A 222 15.61 12.64 -1.69
CA GLY A 222 14.31 11.99 -1.62
C GLY A 222 13.56 12.34 -0.34
N ALA A 223 14.21 12.28 0.82
CA ALA A 223 13.62 12.63 2.11
C ALA A 223 13.20 14.12 2.19
N LYS A 224 13.98 15.01 1.59
CA LYS A 224 13.63 16.42 1.45
C LYS A 224 12.40 16.61 0.57
N LEU A 225 12.36 15.94 -0.57
CA LEU A 225 11.23 15.96 -1.50
C LEU A 225 9.94 15.44 -0.84
N GLU A 226 10.00 14.36 -0.04
CA GLU A 226 8.88 13.86 0.78
C GLU A 226 8.30 14.95 1.69
N ALA A 227 9.16 15.66 2.41
CA ALA A 227 8.73 16.68 3.35
C ALA A 227 8.10 17.91 2.64
N GLU A 228 8.66 18.32 1.51
CA GLU A 228 8.14 19.41 0.69
C GLU A 228 6.78 19.07 0.09
N LEU A 229 6.66 17.89 -0.53
CA LEU A 229 5.42 17.41 -1.14
C LEU A 229 4.32 17.16 -0.11
N THR A 230 4.64 16.60 1.05
CA THR A 230 3.64 16.40 2.12
C THR A 230 3.01 17.73 2.55
N ARG A 231 3.82 18.79 2.68
CA ARG A 231 3.30 20.13 2.98
C ARG A 231 2.45 20.69 1.85
N ALA A 232 2.94 20.61 0.61
CA ALA A 232 2.22 21.12 -0.56
C ALA A 232 0.87 20.43 -0.76
N VAL A 233 0.83 19.10 -0.66
CA VAL A 233 -0.40 18.30 -0.80
C VAL A 233 -1.45 18.66 0.26
N ASN A 234 -1.05 18.88 1.51
CA ASN A 234 -1.97 19.27 2.57
C ASN A 234 -2.48 20.73 2.45
N GLN A 235 -1.79 21.58 1.68
CA GLN A 235 -2.27 22.93 1.36
C GLN A 235 -3.33 22.96 0.24
N LEU A 236 -3.57 21.84 -0.46
CA LEU A 236 -4.57 21.77 -1.53
C LEU A 236 -6.02 21.85 -1.02
N GLY A 237 -6.24 21.56 0.26
CA GLY A 237 -7.56 21.65 0.86
C GLY A 237 -8.55 20.57 0.42
N VAL A 238 -8.08 19.46 -0.17
CA VAL A 238 -8.96 18.31 -0.54
C VAL A 238 -9.62 17.73 0.70
N GLY A 239 -8.85 17.54 1.77
CA GLY A 239 -9.34 17.14 3.08
C GLY A 239 -9.88 15.71 3.17
N PRO A 240 -10.32 15.28 4.37
CA PRO A 240 -10.84 13.94 4.61
C PRO A 240 -12.05 13.64 3.71
N GLN A 241 -12.02 12.49 3.05
CA GLN A 241 -13.03 12.04 2.07
C GLN A 241 -13.29 13.02 0.92
N GLY A 242 -12.38 13.99 0.68
CA GLY A 242 -12.57 15.02 -0.34
C GLY A 242 -13.58 16.12 0.02
N LEU A 243 -13.90 16.26 1.32
CA LEU A 243 -14.91 17.20 1.82
C LEU A 243 -14.33 18.53 2.32
N GLY A 244 -13.08 18.81 1.97
CA GLY A 244 -12.36 20.00 2.41
C GLY A 244 -11.63 19.80 3.73
N GLY A 245 -10.64 20.66 4.01
CA GLY A 245 -9.83 20.63 5.22
C GLY A 245 -8.34 20.53 4.96
N ASP A 246 -7.57 20.56 6.05
CA ASP A 246 -6.10 20.55 6.00
C ASP A 246 -5.51 19.13 5.86
N SER A 247 -6.30 18.10 6.10
CA SER A 247 -5.85 16.71 6.21
C SER A 247 -6.08 15.93 4.90
N THR A 248 -5.35 16.27 3.84
CA THR A 248 -5.44 15.62 2.53
C THR A 248 -4.62 14.32 2.49
N ALA A 249 -3.43 14.32 3.07
CA ALA A 249 -2.53 13.16 3.09
C ALA A 249 -1.89 12.97 4.46
N PHE A 250 -1.69 11.71 4.85
CA PHE A 250 -0.83 11.34 5.98
C PHE A 250 0.64 11.67 5.71
N ALA A 251 1.08 11.33 4.49
CA ALA A 251 2.44 11.53 4.02
C ALA A 251 2.51 11.43 2.49
N VAL A 252 3.57 11.99 1.92
CA VAL A 252 4.08 11.63 0.60
C VAL A 252 5.36 10.85 0.83
N HIS A 253 5.47 9.66 0.25
CA HIS A 253 6.69 8.86 0.28
C HIS A 253 7.32 8.80 -1.12
N VAL A 254 8.64 8.83 -1.18
CA VAL A 254 9.42 8.82 -2.43
C VAL A 254 10.37 7.63 -2.45
N GLU A 255 10.37 6.89 -3.54
CA GLU A 255 11.37 5.86 -3.85
C GLU A 255 12.13 6.24 -5.12
N LEU A 256 13.43 6.05 -5.11
CA LEU A 256 14.33 6.48 -6.17
C LEU A 256 15.04 5.31 -6.82
N ALA A 257 15.30 5.43 -8.12
CA ALA A 257 16.23 4.57 -8.83
C ALA A 257 17.09 5.41 -9.79
N ALA A 258 18.34 4.99 -9.98
CA ALA A 258 19.16 5.56 -11.04
C ALA A 258 18.50 5.38 -12.40
N THR A 259 18.63 6.36 -13.27
CA THR A 259 17.95 6.38 -14.56
C THR A 259 18.90 6.76 -15.71
N HIS A 260 18.42 6.64 -16.94
CA HIS A 260 19.21 7.02 -18.12
C HIS A 260 19.36 8.54 -18.19
N ILE A 261 20.52 9.02 -18.64
CA ILE A 261 20.87 10.46 -18.68
C ILE A 261 19.86 11.33 -19.46
N THR A 262 19.08 10.75 -20.37
CA THR A 262 18.15 11.50 -21.23
C THR A 262 16.67 11.33 -20.82
N MET A 263 16.38 10.67 -19.72
CA MET A 263 15.01 10.50 -19.23
C MET A 263 14.92 10.68 -17.72
N ASN A 264 13.74 11.04 -17.24
CA ASN A 264 13.46 11.15 -15.82
C ASN A 264 11.99 10.75 -15.54
N PRO A 265 11.67 9.44 -15.57
CA PRO A 265 10.31 8.99 -15.32
C PRO A 265 9.88 9.32 -13.90
N VAL A 266 8.62 9.73 -13.76
CA VAL A 266 7.97 9.98 -12.47
C VAL A 266 6.63 9.26 -12.47
N ALA A 267 6.38 8.47 -11.43
CA ALA A 267 5.11 7.80 -11.24
C ALA A 267 4.49 8.15 -9.89
N VAL A 268 3.17 8.13 -9.84
CA VAL A 268 2.39 8.34 -8.62
C VAL A 268 1.41 7.20 -8.45
N ASN A 269 1.33 6.62 -7.27
CA ASN A 269 0.31 5.68 -6.86
C ASN A 269 -0.26 6.10 -5.50
N MET A 270 -1.58 6.06 -5.35
CA MET A 270 -2.23 6.47 -4.12
C MET A 270 -2.55 5.26 -3.23
N GLN A 271 -2.56 5.47 -1.92
CA GLN A 271 -3.11 4.53 -0.95
C GLN A 271 -4.21 5.22 -0.15
N CYS A 272 -5.33 4.53 0.09
CA CYS A 272 -6.46 5.11 0.82
C CYS A 272 -6.17 5.26 2.32
N HIS A 273 -7.05 5.94 3.05
CA HIS A 273 -6.92 6.21 4.48
C HIS A 273 -6.75 4.96 5.35
N ALA A 274 -7.28 3.83 4.94
CA ALA A 274 -7.15 2.59 5.70
C ALA A 274 -5.70 2.04 5.67
N ALA A 275 -4.91 2.36 4.64
CA ALA A 275 -3.49 1.99 4.48
C ALA A 275 -3.17 0.56 4.98
N ARG A 276 -4.06 -0.37 4.62
CA ARG A 276 -4.13 -1.75 5.12
C ARG A 276 -2.90 -2.53 4.72
N ARG A 277 -2.27 -3.18 5.68
CA ARG A 277 -1.20 -4.15 5.47
C ARG A 277 -1.11 -5.09 6.65
N ALA A 278 -0.54 -6.26 6.44
CA ALA A 278 -0.14 -7.19 7.51
C ALA A 278 1.12 -7.94 7.07
N SER A 279 1.90 -8.43 8.01
CA SER A 279 3.14 -9.15 7.74
C SER A 279 3.27 -10.42 8.58
N ALA A 280 3.98 -11.41 8.04
CA ALA A 280 4.40 -12.62 8.75
C ALA A 280 5.89 -12.83 8.49
N THR A 281 6.65 -12.98 9.57
CA THR A 281 8.08 -13.28 9.53
C THR A 281 8.28 -14.70 10.00
N PHE A 282 8.84 -15.53 9.12
CA PHE A 282 9.21 -16.92 9.39
C PHE A 282 10.68 -16.98 9.75
N THR A 283 10.98 -17.65 10.85
CA THR A 283 12.35 -17.90 11.33
C THR A 283 12.42 -19.34 11.84
N PRO A 284 13.63 -19.89 12.15
CA PRO A 284 13.74 -21.19 12.81
C PRO A 284 13.00 -21.29 14.15
N LYS A 285 12.66 -20.15 14.76
CA LYS A 285 11.91 -20.07 16.03
C LYS A 285 10.40 -20.11 15.84
N GLY A 286 9.91 -20.04 14.61
CA GLY A 286 8.49 -20.03 14.27
C GLY A 286 8.06 -18.81 13.46
N VAL A 287 6.74 -18.58 13.40
CA VAL A 287 6.11 -17.49 12.64
C VAL A 287 5.62 -16.41 13.59
N THR A 288 5.97 -15.16 13.30
CA THR A 288 5.47 -13.98 14.02
C THR A 288 4.66 -13.10 13.09
N TYR A 289 3.51 -12.60 13.57
CA TYR A 289 2.63 -11.73 12.80
C TYR A 289 2.77 -10.27 13.24
N GLY A 290 2.77 -9.35 12.25
CA GLY A 290 2.91 -7.91 12.44
C GLY A 290 2.13 -7.11 11.40
N PHE A 291 2.61 -5.88 11.13
CA PHE A 291 2.09 -4.96 10.14
C PHE A 291 3.18 -4.43 9.21
#